data_45d1d9a6362e633c81d73f25a2acb20b
#
_entry.id   45d1d9a6362e633c81d73f25a2acb20b
#
_cell.length_a   1.000
_cell.length_b   1.000
_cell.length_c   1.000
_cell.angle_alpha   90.00
_cell.angle_beta   90.00
_cell.angle_gamma   90.00
#
_symmetry.space_group_name_H-M   'P 1'
#
loop_
_entity.id
_entity.type
_entity.pdbx_description
1 polymer ?
#
loop_
_entity_poly.entity_id
_entity_poly.type
_entity_poly.pdbx_seq_one_letter_code
_entity_poly.pdbx_strand_id
1 'polypeptide(L)'
;MARQTASVLWKISSAAIHVTAAAATVAHPHAWPWALGAVAANHATITAAGLWPRSTLLGPNWTRLPTAAAAERSVAVSIDDGPDPAVTPHVLDILDRHGAQATFFCIGRRVVEHRELAREIVRRGHSIENHSFGHPNYFSLLGPRAMAAQVGAAQEAIATITGYTPRFFRAPAGLRNPFLDPVLRRFELQLASWTRRGFDTVTSDAGLVLQRLVHGLAGGDILLLHDGNAARDARGAPVIYEVLPRLLDELAARELTPVTLNAALRSSANASMRSPS
;
A
#
# COMPACT_ATOMS: atom_id res chain seq x y z
N MET A 1 -16.40 -8.53 -8.61
CA MET A 1 -16.47 -8.56 -10.09
C MET A 1 -16.06 -7.23 -10.74
N ALA A 2 -16.64 -6.08 -10.42
CA ALA A 2 -16.31 -4.80 -11.10
C ALA A 2 -14.83 -4.38 -11.09
N ARG A 3 -14.06 -4.67 -10.04
CA ARG A 3 -12.63 -4.31 -9.94
C ARG A 3 -11.69 -5.15 -10.81
N GLN A 4 -12.08 -6.37 -11.19
CA GLN A 4 -11.30 -7.20 -12.12
C GLN A 4 -11.53 -6.75 -13.58
N THR A 5 -12.71 -6.24 -13.89
CA THR A 5 -13.09 -5.80 -15.23
C THR A 5 -12.21 -4.63 -15.71
N ALA A 6 -11.92 -3.63 -14.86
CA ALA A 6 -11.10 -2.47 -15.23
C ALA A 6 -9.66 -2.87 -15.61
N SER A 7 -9.06 -3.82 -14.87
CA SER A 7 -7.69 -4.32 -15.14
C SER A 7 -7.58 -5.11 -16.45
N VAL A 8 -8.64 -5.72 -16.91
CA VAL A 8 -8.68 -6.42 -18.21
C VAL A 8 -8.93 -5.44 -19.35
N LEU A 9 -9.84 -4.50 -19.16
CA LEU A 9 -10.23 -3.53 -20.19
C LEU A 9 -9.05 -2.66 -20.67
N TRP A 10 -8.21 -2.14 -19.76
CA TRP A 10 -7.07 -1.33 -20.21
C TRP A 10 -6.04 -2.14 -21.00
N LYS A 11 -5.85 -3.44 -20.70
CA LYS A 11 -4.95 -4.32 -21.45
C LYS A 11 -5.47 -4.54 -22.86
N ILE A 12 -6.77 -4.80 -22.99
CA ILE A 12 -7.43 -4.98 -24.28
C ILE A 12 -7.38 -3.68 -25.10
N SER A 13 -7.71 -2.53 -24.48
CA SER A 13 -7.68 -1.25 -25.18
C SER A 13 -6.25 -0.85 -25.59
N SER A 14 -5.25 -1.09 -24.72
CA SER A 14 -3.85 -0.84 -25.07
C SER A 14 -3.39 -1.72 -26.24
N ALA A 15 -3.70 -3.01 -26.22
CA ALA A 15 -3.40 -3.92 -27.34
C ALA A 15 -4.10 -3.45 -28.64
N ALA A 16 -5.38 -3.09 -28.54
CA ALA A 16 -6.15 -2.58 -29.69
C ALA A 16 -5.52 -1.31 -30.27
N ILE A 17 -5.08 -0.36 -29.45
CA ILE A 17 -4.40 0.86 -29.91
C ILE A 17 -3.15 0.51 -30.73
N HIS A 18 -2.31 -0.42 -30.24
CA HIS A 18 -1.09 -0.80 -30.97
C HIS A 18 -1.41 -1.50 -32.29
N VAL A 19 -2.36 -2.44 -32.29
CA VAL A 19 -2.78 -3.15 -33.53
C VAL A 19 -3.38 -2.18 -34.54
N THR A 20 -4.28 -1.28 -34.08
CA THR A 20 -4.92 -0.29 -34.98
C THR A 20 -3.89 0.70 -35.51
N ALA A 21 -2.95 1.18 -34.68
CA ALA A 21 -1.88 2.07 -35.12
C ALA A 21 -0.99 1.43 -36.20
N ALA A 22 -0.60 0.17 -36.00
CA ALA A 22 0.17 -0.58 -37.00
C ALA A 22 -0.61 -0.78 -38.28
N ALA A 23 -1.86 -1.22 -38.21
CA ALA A 23 -2.72 -1.43 -39.37
C ALA A 23 -2.97 -0.11 -40.18
N ALA A 24 -3.25 0.99 -39.45
CA ALA A 24 -3.44 2.30 -40.06
C ALA A 24 -2.19 2.79 -40.81
N THR A 25 -1.00 2.58 -40.22
CA THR A 25 0.27 2.97 -40.85
C THR A 25 0.55 2.14 -42.12
N VAL A 26 0.21 0.86 -42.10
CA VAL A 26 0.35 -0.01 -43.31
C VAL A 26 -0.62 0.37 -44.39
N ALA A 27 -1.91 0.59 -44.07
CA ALA A 27 -2.95 0.90 -45.05
C ALA A 27 -2.84 2.34 -45.56
N HIS A 28 -2.42 3.26 -44.72
CA HIS A 28 -2.30 4.69 -45.00
C HIS A 28 -0.98 5.24 -44.47
N PRO A 29 0.14 5.15 -45.24
CA PRO A 29 1.47 5.54 -44.75
C PRO A 29 1.55 6.96 -44.18
N HIS A 30 0.76 7.90 -44.68
CA HIS A 30 0.70 9.28 -44.14
C HIS A 30 0.07 9.38 -42.75
N ALA A 31 -0.59 8.32 -42.24
CA ALA A 31 -1.19 8.30 -40.90
C ALA A 31 -0.19 8.04 -39.77
N TRP A 32 1.10 7.75 -40.07
CA TRP A 32 2.10 7.41 -39.06
C TRP A 32 2.23 8.42 -37.90
N PRO A 33 2.10 9.77 -38.09
CA PRO A 33 2.22 10.68 -36.96
C PRO A 33 1.07 10.51 -35.97
N TRP A 34 -0.15 10.27 -36.47
CA TRP A 34 -1.33 10.01 -35.62
C TRP A 34 -1.24 8.67 -34.91
N ALA A 35 -0.75 7.62 -35.59
CA ALA A 35 -0.50 6.32 -35.02
C ALA A 35 0.53 6.40 -33.88
N LEU A 36 1.65 7.09 -34.12
CA LEU A 36 2.66 7.35 -33.09
C LEU A 36 2.09 8.16 -31.93
N GLY A 37 1.33 9.21 -32.20
CA GLY A 37 0.65 10.03 -31.19
C GLY A 37 -0.28 9.20 -30.30
N ALA A 38 -1.07 8.30 -30.88
CA ALA A 38 -1.97 7.42 -30.13
C ALA A 38 -1.21 6.44 -29.24
N VAL A 39 -0.13 5.84 -29.73
CA VAL A 39 0.73 4.94 -28.94
C VAL A 39 1.42 5.72 -27.81
N ALA A 40 1.96 6.90 -28.08
CA ALA A 40 2.61 7.75 -27.10
C ALA A 40 1.62 8.17 -26.00
N ALA A 41 0.40 8.58 -26.33
CA ALA A 41 -0.65 8.93 -25.38
C ALA A 41 -1.06 7.73 -24.50
N ASN A 42 -1.15 6.53 -25.08
CA ASN A 42 -1.43 5.31 -24.34
C ASN A 42 -0.31 5.01 -23.30
N HIS A 43 0.95 5.10 -23.72
CA HIS A 43 2.08 4.89 -22.78
C HIS A 43 2.15 5.98 -21.72
N ALA A 44 1.89 7.24 -22.05
CA ALA A 44 1.82 8.33 -21.09
C ALA A 44 0.72 8.08 -20.03
N THR A 45 -0.46 7.59 -20.45
CA THR A 45 -1.57 7.24 -19.56
C THR A 45 -1.18 6.10 -18.60
N ILE A 46 -0.55 5.04 -19.12
CA ILE A 46 -0.07 3.91 -18.32
C ILE A 46 0.99 4.37 -17.31
N THR A 47 1.92 5.21 -17.75
CA THR A 47 2.97 5.78 -16.91
C THR A 47 2.37 6.65 -15.80
N ALA A 48 1.47 7.58 -16.15
CA ALA A 48 0.78 8.43 -15.18
C ALA A 48 0.02 7.60 -14.14
N ALA A 49 -0.67 6.53 -14.57
CA ALA A 49 -1.34 5.61 -13.67
C ALA A 49 -0.37 4.86 -12.74
N GLY A 50 0.83 4.54 -13.21
CA GLY A 50 1.89 3.92 -12.42
C GLY A 50 2.53 4.86 -11.40
N LEU A 51 2.64 6.14 -11.74
CA LEU A 51 3.16 7.20 -10.88
C LEU A 51 2.13 7.74 -9.88
N TRP A 52 0.86 7.38 -10.03
CA TRP A 52 -0.19 7.76 -9.08
C TRP A 52 -0.51 6.61 -8.10
N PRO A 53 -0.04 6.67 -6.86
CA PRO A 53 -0.16 5.56 -5.89
C PRO A 53 -1.59 5.07 -5.68
N ARG A 54 -2.59 5.95 -5.80
CA ARG A 54 -4.01 5.62 -5.61
C ARG A 54 -4.75 5.22 -6.88
N SER A 55 -4.07 5.15 -8.03
CA SER A 55 -4.69 4.68 -9.27
C SER A 55 -5.24 3.25 -9.12
N THR A 56 -6.32 2.94 -9.80
CA THR A 56 -6.87 1.59 -9.95
C THR A 56 -6.81 1.09 -11.39
N LEU A 57 -6.26 1.89 -12.31
CA LEU A 57 -6.21 1.57 -13.74
C LEU A 57 -5.37 0.30 -13.99
N LEU A 58 -4.21 0.17 -13.34
CA LEU A 58 -3.28 -0.94 -13.57
C LEU A 58 -3.62 -2.20 -12.74
N GLY A 59 -4.75 -2.23 -12.06
CA GLY A 59 -5.22 -3.36 -11.25
C GLY A 59 -5.87 -2.91 -9.95
N PRO A 60 -6.52 -3.84 -9.23
CA PRO A 60 -7.15 -3.57 -7.95
C PRO A 60 -6.17 -2.94 -6.96
N ASN A 61 -6.65 -1.99 -6.17
CA ASN A 61 -5.85 -1.28 -5.19
C ASN A 61 -6.73 -0.84 -4.02
N TRP A 62 -6.37 -1.21 -2.82
CA TRP A 62 -7.03 -0.76 -1.61
C TRP A 62 -6.56 0.66 -1.27
N THR A 63 -7.31 1.64 -1.73
CA THR A 63 -7.09 3.06 -1.39
C THR A 63 -7.96 3.49 -0.21
N ARG A 64 -8.97 2.67 0.12
CA ARG A 64 -9.88 2.76 1.27
C ARG A 64 -10.26 1.35 1.72
N LEU A 65 -10.67 1.23 2.97
CA LEU A 65 -11.27 -0.01 3.49
C LEU A 65 -12.59 -0.34 2.77
N PRO A 66 -13.00 -1.61 2.77
CA PRO A 66 -14.30 -2.02 2.25
C PRO A 66 -15.46 -1.28 2.93
N THR A 67 -16.57 -1.14 2.21
CA THR A 67 -17.76 -0.39 2.68
C THR A 67 -18.28 -0.91 4.03
N ALA A 68 -18.25 -2.21 4.29
CA ALA A 68 -18.66 -2.79 5.56
C ALA A 68 -17.81 -2.25 6.72
N ALA A 69 -16.48 -2.29 6.61
CA ALA A 69 -15.58 -1.75 7.63
C ALA A 69 -15.73 -0.22 7.78
N ALA A 70 -15.98 0.50 6.67
CA ALA A 70 -16.23 1.93 6.72
C ALA A 70 -17.54 2.26 7.46
N ALA A 71 -18.58 1.45 7.28
CA ALA A 71 -19.85 1.58 8.00
C ALA A 71 -19.70 1.31 9.51
N GLU A 72 -18.78 0.43 9.90
CA GLU A 72 -18.38 0.17 11.29
C GLU A 72 -17.45 1.26 11.87
N ARG A 73 -17.26 2.40 11.17
CA ARG A 73 -16.37 3.51 11.55
C ARG A 73 -14.90 3.10 11.72
N SER A 74 -14.50 1.99 11.08
CA SER A 74 -13.13 1.48 11.12
C SER A 74 -12.17 2.33 10.26
N VAL A 75 -10.94 2.51 10.72
CA VAL A 75 -9.84 3.19 10.03
C VAL A 75 -8.60 2.29 10.11
N ALA A 76 -7.82 2.17 9.05
CA ALA A 76 -6.55 1.46 9.13
C ALA A 76 -5.39 2.43 9.37
N VAL A 77 -4.65 2.22 10.47
CA VAL A 77 -3.33 2.82 10.65
C VAL A 77 -2.31 1.88 10.03
N SER A 78 -1.54 2.35 9.05
CA SER A 78 -0.50 1.57 8.41
C SER A 78 0.86 2.25 8.51
N ILE A 79 1.89 1.44 8.76
CA ILE A 79 3.25 1.87 9.09
C ILE A 79 4.22 1.15 8.17
N ASP A 80 5.01 1.90 7.41
CA ASP A 80 5.89 1.37 6.37
C ASP A 80 7.36 1.39 6.80
N ASP A 81 8.17 0.61 6.07
CA ASP A 81 9.64 0.57 6.10
C ASP A 81 10.27 -0.17 7.30
N GLY A 82 9.51 -0.59 8.28
CA GLY A 82 10.02 -1.37 9.42
C GLY A 82 10.44 -2.82 9.09
N PRO A 83 10.77 -3.62 10.12
CA PRO A 83 10.99 -3.17 11.50
C PRO A 83 12.29 -2.39 11.68
N ASP A 84 12.26 -1.34 12.46
CA ASP A 84 13.44 -0.57 12.86
C ASP A 84 13.70 -0.77 14.36
N PRO A 85 14.88 -1.31 14.76
CA PRO A 85 15.14 -1.65 16.17
C PRO A 85 15.18 -0.43 17.10
N ALA A 86 15.42 0.76 16.57
CA ALA A 86 15.43 2.00 17.36
C ALA A 86 14.04 2.66 17.46
N VAL A 87 13.12 2.33 16.55
CA VAL A 87 11.85 3.06 16.41
C VAL A 87 10.64 2.16 16.68
N THR A 88 10.58 0.99 16.05
CA THR A 88 9.42 0.11 16.10
C THR A 88 9.01 -0.29 17.53
N PRO A 89 9.93 -0.60 18.49
CA PRO A 89 9.52 -0.94 19.85
C PRO A 89 8.70 0.17 20.52
N HIS A 90 9.13 1.43 20.38
CA HIS A 90 8.41 2.57 20.96
C HIS A 90 7.05 2.81 20.26
N VAL A 91 6.97 2.58 18.95
CA VAL A 91 5.70 2.62 18.19
C VAL A 91 4.72 1.56 18.73
N LEU A 92 5.19 0.34 18.96
CA LEU A 92 4.39 -0.73 19.55
C LEU A 92 3.87 -0.36 20.94
N ASP A 93 4.72 0.24 21.78
CA ASP A 93 4.32 0.70 23.13
C ASP A 93 3.26 1.82 23.08
N ILE A 94 3.32 2.71 22.07
CA ILE A 94 2.28 3.73 21.84
C ILE A 94 0.96 3.05 21.47
N LEU A 95 0.98 2.11 20.55
CA LEU A 95 -0.22 1.38 20.11
C LEU A 95 -0.87 0.61 21.27
N ASP A 96 -0.06 -0.09 22.09
CA ASP A 96 -0.54 -0.83 23.27
C ASP A 96 -1.23 0.09 24.28
N ARG A 97 -0.64 1.25 24.59
CA ARG A 97 -1.23 2.23 25.52
C ARG A 97 -2.60 2.74 25.08
N HIS A 98 -2.85 2.77 23.78
CA HIS A 98 -4.13 3.21 23.19
C HIS A 98 -5.07 2.03 22.85
N GLY A 99 -4.68 0.78 23.14
CA GLY A 99 -5.45 -0.40 22.73
C GLY A 99 -5.66 -0.50 21.22
N ALA A 100 -4.75 0.08 20.42
CA ALA A 100 -4.88 0.22 18.99
C ALA A 100 -4.10 -0.87 18.24
N GLN A 101 -4.65 -1.32 17.10
CA GLN A 101 -3.98 -2.23 16.19
C GLN A 101 -3.60 -1.53 14.89
N ALA A 102 -2.44 -1.89 14.33
CA ALA A 102 -1.90 -1.33 13.10
C ALA A 102 -1.44 -2.42 12.12
N THR A 103 -1.27 -2.03 10.86
CA THR A 103 -0.69 -2.86 9.80
C THR A 103 0.70 -2.37 9.49
N PHE A 104 1.71 -3.22 9.67
CA PHE A 104 3.11 -2.92 9.38
C PHE A 104 3.49 -3.50 8.01
N PHE A 105 3.83 -2.65 7.04
CA PHE A 105 4.42 -3.07 5.77
C PHE A 105 5.93 -3.12 5.93
N CYS A 106 6.44 -4.33 6.14
CA CYS A 106 7.83 -4.55 6.50
C CYS A 106 8.70 -4.91 5.29
N ILE A 107 9.91 -4.35 5.27
CA ILE A 107 10.96 -4.69 4.31
C ILE A 107 11.51 -6.07 4.68
N GLY A 108 11.45 -7.04 3.76
CA GLY A 108 11.83 -8.42 4.04
C GLY A 108 13.25 -8.57 4.57
N ARG A 109 14.22 -7.81 4.07
CA ARG A 109 15.59 -7.78 4.59
C ARG A 109 15.63 -7.36 6.06
N ARG A 110 14.89 -6.33 6.47
CA ARG A 110 14.81 -5.89 7.86
C ARG A 110 14.13 -6.93 8.75
N VAL A 111 13.15 -7.66 8.23
CA VAL A 111 12.55 -8.79 8.95
C VAL A 111 13.58 -9.89 9.21
N VAL A 112 14.45 -10.19 8.24
CA VAL A 112 15.54 -11.16 8.42
C VAL A 112 16.58 -10.67 9.42
N GLU A 113 16.93 -9.39 9.40
CA GLU A 113 17.90 -8.75 10.31
C GLU A 113 17.35 -8.65 11.75
N HIS A 114 16.03 -8.39 11.92
CA HIS A 114 15.39 -8.12 13.21
C HIS A 114 14.25 -9.11 13.53
N ARG A 115 14.56 -10.41 13.49
CA ARG A 115 13.59 -11.52 13.60
C ARG A 115 12.69 -11.44 14.83
N GLU A 116 13.27 -11.17 15.99
CA GLU A 116 12.50 -11.12 17.23
C GLU A 116 11.53 -9.93 17.25
N LEU A 117 11.95 -8.80 16.69
CA LEU A 117 11.08 -7.63 16.59
C LEU A 117 9.92 -7.87 15.59
N ALA A 118 10.19 -8.58 14.48
CA ALA A 118 9.13 -8.98 13.55
C ALA A 118 8.11 -9.93 14.22
N ARG A 119 8.57 -10.89 15.05
CA ARG A 119 7.70 -11.75 15.86
C ARG A 119 6.90 -10.95 16.88
N GLU A 120 7.52 -9.96 17.51
CA GLU A 120 6.91 -9.09 18.51
C GLU A 120 5.74 -8.28 17.92
N ILE A 121 5.86 -7.75 16.70
CA ILE A 121 4.76 -7.08 15.98
C ILE A 121 3.53 -7.99 15.93
N VAL A 122 3.70 -9.24 15.52
CA VAL A 122 2.60 -10.21 15.41
C VAL A 122 2.06 -10.61 16.80
N ARG A 123 2.95 -10.84 17.78
CA ARG A 123 2.58 -11.24 19.14
C ARG A 123 1.73 -10.19 19.85
N ARG A 124 1.95 -8.89 19.55
CA ARG A 124 1.12 -7.77 20.05
C ARG A 124 -0.18 -7.56 19.27
N GLY A 125 -0.52 -8.46 18.35
CA GLY A 125 -1.81 -8.45 17.63
C GLY A 125 -1.86 -7.55 16.40
N HIS A 126 -0.74 -7.01 15.95
CA HIS A 126 -0.66 -6.25 14.70
C HIS A 126 -0.51 -7.19 13.50
N SER A 127 -0.81 -6.71 12.28
CA SER A 127 -0.49 -7.45 11.07
C SER A 127 0.84 -7.00 10.49
N ILE A 128 1.61 -7.95 9.96
CA ILE A 128 2.85 -7.72 9.24
C ILE A 128 2.65 -8.08 7.77
N GLU A 129 2.88 -7.13 6.87
CA GLU A 129 2.57 -7.22 5.46
C GLU A 129 3.80 -6.96 4.60
N ASN A 130 3.73 -7.29 3.32
CA ASN A 130 4.86 -7.32 2.41
C ASN A 130 5.18 -5.92 1.83
N HIS A 131 6.41 -5.42 2.04
CA HIS A 131 6.93 -4.18 1.46
C HIS A 131 8.16 -4.39 0.56
N SER A 132 8.17 -5.46 -0.23
CA SER A 132 9.30 -5.98 -0.99
C SER A 132 10.48 -6.45 -0.11
N PHE A 133 11.44 -7.18 -0.69
CA PHE A 133 12.57 -7.69 0.09
C PHE A 133 13.61 -6.62 0.41
N GLY A 134 14.03 -5.85 -0.60
CA GLY A 134 15.12 -4.89 -0.47
C GLY A 134 14.70 -3.42 -0.55
N HIS A 135 13.42 -3.15 -0.81
CA HIS A 135 12.87 -1.79 -1.00
C HIS A 135 13.67 -0.93 -2.00
N PRO A 136 13.94 -1.42 -3.24
CA PRO A 136 14.71 -0.62 -4.18
C PRO A 136 13.91 0.61 -4.65
N ASN A 137 14.55 1.78 -4.66
CA ASN A 137 13.92 3.03 -5.10
C ASN A 137 13.39 2.98 -6.55
N TYR A 138 13.96 2.08 -7.35
CA TYR A 138 13.56 1.81 -8.74
C TYR A 138 12.60 0.62 -8.88
N PHE A 139 11.88 0.22 -7.81
CA PHE A 139 10.97 -0.94 -7.84
C PHE A 139 9.98 -0.89 -9.01
N SER A 140 9.42 0.28 -9.30
CA SER A 140 8.47 0.47 -10.41
C SER A 140 9.08 0.32 -11.80
N LEU A 141 10.41 0.25 -11.92
CA LEU A 141 11.12 0.01 -13.19
C LEU A 141 11.53 -1.45 -13.37
N LEU A 142 11.31 -2.29 -12.38
CA LEU A 142 11.65 -3.71 -12.45
C LEU A 142 10.79 -4.44 -13.49
N GLY A 143 11.41 -5.36 -14.21
CA GLY A 143 10.69 -6.34 -15.01
C GLY A 143 10.00 -7.41 -14.14
N PRO A 144 9.10 -8.23 -14.72
CA PRO A 144 8.24 -9.13 -13.96
C PRO A 144 9.01 -10.18 -13.14
N ARG A 145 10.14 -10.68 -13.63
CA ARG A 145 10.96 -11.68 -12.90
C ARG A 145 11.62 -11.07 -11.67
N ALA A 146 12.24 -9.89 -11.81
CA ALA A 146 12.91 -9.20 -10.71
C ALA A 146 11.89 -8.73 -9.65
N MET A 147 10.73 -8.26 -10.10
CA MET A 147 9.62 -7.87 -9.22
C MET A 147 9.09 -9.08 -8.44
N ALA A 148 8.88 -10.23 -9.10
CA ALA A 148 8.45 -11.45 -8.45
C ALA A 148 9.49 -11.97 -7.43
N ALA A 149 10.78 -11.83 -7.71
CA ALA A 149 11.84 -12.18 -6.77
C ALA A 149 11.79 -11.30 -5.50
N GLN A 150 11.61 -9.97 -5.65
CA GLN A 150 11.46 -9.04 -4.52
C GLN A 150 10.23 -9.35 -3.65
N VAL A 151 9.09 -9.59 -4.29
CA VAL A 151 7.83 -9.90 -3.59
C VAL A 151 7.92 -11.28 -2.93
N GLY A 152 8.37 -12.31 -3.65
CA GLY A 152 8.45 -13.68 -3.15
C GLY A 152 9.43 -13.85 -1.99
N ALA A 153 10.62 -13.26 -2.08
CA ALA A 153 11.60 -13.33 -1.00
C ALA A 153 11.11 -12.66 0.30
N ALA A 154 10.39 -11.53 0.19
CA ALA A 154 9.77 -10.91 1.36
C ALA A 154 8.64 -11.75 1.94
N GLN A 155 7.79 -12.33 1.08
CA GLN A 155 6.71 -13.22 1.49
C GLN A 155 7.22 -14.41 2.29
N GLU A 156 8.24 -15.07 1.77
CA GLU A 156 8.89 -16.22 2.40
C GLU A 156 9.56 -15.85 3.73
N ALA A 157 10.31 -14.75 3.75
CA ALA A 157 11.01 -14.29 4.95
C ALA A 157 10.01 -13.98 6.09
N ILE A 158 8.95 -13.24 5.80
CA ILE A 158 7.92 -12.89 6.79
C ILE A 158 7.24 -14.18 7.29
N ALA A 159 6.74 -15.02 6.38
CA ALA A 159 6.03 -16.23 6.77
C ALA A 159 6.89 -17.18 7.60
N THR A 160 8.14 -17.42 7.19
CA THR A 160 9.07 -18.32 7.88
C THR A 160 9.45 -17.80 9.27
N ILE A 161 9.67 -16.49 9.40
CA ILE A 161 10.17 -15.90 10.66
C ILE A 161 9.04 -15.73 11.67
N THR A 162 7.86 -15.27 11.22
CA THR A 162 6.78 -14.86 12.12
C THR A 162 5.65 -15.88 12.24
N GLY A 163 5.60 -16.87 11.36
CA GLY A 163 4.44 -17.78 11.23
C GLY A 163 3.20 -17.09 10.63
N TYR A 164 3.29 -15.82 10.26
CA TYR A 164 2.20 -15.04 9.69
C TYR A 164 2.37 -14.90 8.18
N THR A 165 1.35 -15.26 7.40
CA THR A 165 1.37 -15.15 5.95
C THR A 165 0.77 -13.81 5.51
N PRO A 166 1.58 -12.88 4.93
CA PRO A 166 1.08 -11.61 4.43
C PRO A 166 -0.02 -11.79 3.38
N ARG A 167 -1.01 -10.93 3.42
CA ARG A 167 -2.13 -10.86 2.46
C ARG A 167 -2.14 -9.58 1.65
N PHE A 168 -1.37 -8.61 2.08
CA PHE A 168 -1.25 -7.34 1.40
C PHE A 168 0.20 -7.07 1.00
N PHE A 169 0.32 -6.33 -0.08
CA PHE A 169 1.57 -5.77 -0.57
C PHE A 169 1.41 -4.26 -0.71
N ARG A 170 2.43 -3.50 -0.32
CA ARG A 170 2.54 -2.09 -0.64
C ARG A 170 3.78 -1.87 -1.48
N ALA A 171 3.64 -1.17 -2.61
CA ALA A 171 4.76 -0.89 -3.48
C ALA A 171 5.67 0.19 -2.85
N PRO A 172 7.01 0.05 -2.92
CA PRO A 172 7.95 1.11 -2.56
C PRO A 172 7.56 2.46 -3.18
N ALA A 173 7.55 3.51 -2.36
CA ALA A 173 7.07 4.85 -2.71
C ALA A 173 5.61 4.91 -3.26
N GLY A 174 4.87 3.81 -3.25
CA GLY A 174 3.56 3.67 -3.86
C GLY A 174 3.58 3.55 -5.39
N LEU A 175 4.76 3.48 -6.01
CA LEU A 175 4.93 3.49 -7.46
C LEU A 175 4.90 2.07 -8.04
N ARG A 176 4.27 1.92 -9.20
CA ARG A 176 4.10 0.62 -9.84
C ARG A 176 4.12 0.70 -11.37
N ASN A 177 4.24 -0.45 -11.99
CA ASN A 177 4.09 -0.62 -13.43
C ASN A 177 3.06 -1.73 -13.74
N PRO A 178 2.71 -1.98 -15.01
CA PRO A 178 1.74 -3.00 -15.42
C PRO A 178 2.05 -4.44 -15.00
N PHE A 179 3.29 -4.75 -14.62
CA PHE A 179 3.69 -6.11 -14.23
C PHE A 179 3.35 -6.45 -12.78
N LEU A 180 3.07 -5.43 -11.94
CA LEU A 180 2.84 -5.67 -10.51
C LEU A 180 1.59 -6.50 -10.24
N ASP A 181 0.44 -6.17 -10.85
CA ASP A 181 -0.82 -6.88 -10.62
C ASP A 181 -0.74 -8.39 -10.93
N PRO A 182 -0.18 -8.84 -12.10
CA PRO A 182 0.07 -10.27 -12.34
C PRO A 182 0.99 -10.93 -11.32
N VAL A 183 2.03 -10.22 -10.87
CA VAL A 183 2.95 -10.74 -9.84
C VAL A 183 2.23 -10.94 -8.52
N LEU A 184 1.47 -9.94 -8.05
CA LEU A 184 0.74 -10.05 -6.78
C LEU A 184 -0.29 -11.18 -6.79
N ARG A 185 -0.99 -11.40 -7.91
CA ARG A 185 -1.92 -12.54 -8.06
C ARG A 185 -1.25 -13.88 -7.88
N ARG A 186 -0.02 -14.06 -8.36
CA ARG A 186 0.76 -15.29 -8.20
C ARG A 186 1.05 -15.59 -6.73
N PHE A 187 1.17 -14.58 -5.88
CA PHE A 187 1.43 -14.71 -4.44
C PHE A 187 0.16 -14.52 -3.60
N GLU A 188 -1.02 -14.46 -4.22
CA GLU A 188 -2.32 -14.21 -3.55
C GLU A 188 -2.36 -12.93 -2.71
N LEU A 189 -1.58 -11.92 -3.11
CA LEU A 189 -1.45 -10.64 -2.45
C LEU A 189 -2.39 -9.59 -3.04
N GLN A 190 -2.95 -8.75 -2.18
CA GLN A 190 -3.72 -7.58 -2.56
C GLN A 190 -2.86 -6.33 -2.45
N LEU A 191 -2.91 -5.45 -3.45
CA LEU A 191 -2.24 -4.16 -3.37
C LEU A 191 -3.00 -3.23 -2.41
N ALA A 192 -2.28 -2.61 -1.48
CA ALA A 192 -2.79 -1.57 -0.61
C ALA A 192 -1.97 -0.29 -0.72
N SER A 193 -2.67 0.80 -1.00
CA SER A 193 -2.16 2.18 -0.91
C SER A 193 -2.69 2.83 0.37
N TRP A 194 -3.02 4.10 0.30
CA TRP A 194 -3.53 4.91 1.41
C TRP A 194 -4.59 5.91 0.91
N THR A 195 -5.44 6.34 1.81
CA THR A 195 -6.32 7.48 1.60
C THR A 195 -5.60 8.77 1.95
N ARG A 196 -4.83 8.76 3.06
CA ARG A 196 -4.16 9.93 3.64
C ARG A 196 -2.71 9.65 3.94
N ARG A 197 -1.87 10.65 3.67
CA ARG A 197 -0.43 10.62 3.91
C ARG A 197 -0.01 11.93 4.57
N GLY A 198 0.73 11.83 5.70
CA GLY A 198 1.25 12.97 6.42
C GLY A 198 2.54 13.56 5.84
N PHE A 199 3.26 12.79 5.00
CA PHE A 199 4.62 13.08 4.52
C PHE A 199 5.65 13.12 5.65
N ASP A 200 5.49 12.27 6.63
CA ASP A 200 6.33 12.10 7.81
C ASP A 200 7.76 11.61 7.51
N THR A 201 8.05 11.21 6.27
CA THR A 201 9.43 10.94 5.78
C THR A 201 10.13 12.20 5.27
N VAL A 202 9.42 13.32 5.11
CA VAL A 202 9.93 14.55 4.47
C VAL A 202 9.94 15.71 5.45
N THR A 203 8.94 15.77 6.35
CA THR A 203 8.83 16.84 7.35
C THR A 203 8.82 16.27 8.76
N SER A 204 9.56 16.91 9.66
CA SER A 204 9.58 16.64 11.09
C SER A 204 8.59 17.51 11.89
N ASP A 205 7.80 18.34 11.23
CA ASP A 205 6.73 19.11 11.88
C ASP A 205 5.53 18.19 12.17
N ALA A 206 5.44 17.71 13.40
CA ALA A 206 4.39 16.79 13.84
C ALA A 206 2.98 17.40 13.72
N GLY A 207 2.84 18.72 13.91
CA GLY A 207 1.57 19.42 13.74
C GLY A 207 1.09 19.38 12.29
N LEU A 208 1.97 19.66 11.35
CA LEU A 208 1.68 19.61 9.91
C LEU A 208 1.38 18.18 9.43
N VAL A 209 2.16 17.18 9.89
CA VAL A 209 1.92 15.76 9.59
C VAL A 209 0.53 15.37 10.09
N LEU A 210 0.21 15.65 11.34
CA LEU A 210 -1.09 15.33 11.93
C LEU A 210 -2.23 16.02 11.18
N GLN A 211 -2.11 17.32 10.92
CA GLN A 211 -3.11 18.08 10.18
C GLN A 211 -3.47 17.42 8.84
N ARG A 212 -2.46 16.96 8.09
CA ARG A 212 -2.67 16.28 6.80
C ARG A 212 -3.37 14.93 6.94
N LEU A 213 -3.10 14.20 8.01
CA LEU A 213 -3.73 12.91 8.29
C LEU A 213 -5.19 13.06 8.72
N VAL A 214 -5.50 14.08 9.54
CA VAL A 214 -6.84 14.26 10.12
C VAL A 214 -7.77 15.16 9.30
N HIS A 215 -7.26 15.86 8.27
CA HIS A 215 -8.08 16.71 7.42
C HIS A 215 -9.13 15.90 6.66
N GLY A 216 -10.41 16.06 7.00
CA GLY A 216 -11.55 15.29 6.44
C GLY A 216 -11.47 13.78 6.73
N LEU A 217 -10.83 13.36 7.81
CA LEU A 217 -10.72 11.97 8.27
C LEU A 217 -12.11 11.36 8.50
N ALA A 218 -12.33 10.16 7.97
CA ALA A 218 -13.60 9.45 8.05
C ALA A 218 -13.40 7.94 8.10
N GLY A 219 -14.42 7.22 8.54
CA GLY A 219 -14.46 5.76 8.47
C GLY A 219 -14.10 5.24 7.07
N GLY A 220 -13.34 4.18 7.01
CA GLY A 220 -12.82 3.60 5.78
C GLY A 220 -11.48 4.18 5.31
N ASP A 221 -10.92 5.20 5.96
CA ASP A 221 -9.62 5.73 5.57
C ASP A 221 -8.48 4.78 5.93
N ILE A 222 -7.44 4.76 5.07
CA ILE A 222 -6.17 4.10 5.31
C ILE A 222 -5.12 5.20 5.48
N LEU A 223 -4.52 5.26 6.67
CA LEU A 223 -3.55 6.28 7.06
C LEU A 223 -2.14 5.72 6.91
N LEU A 224 -1.23 6.50 6.32
CA LEU A 224 0.16 6.11 6.09
C LEU A 224 1.10 6.90 7.00
N LEU A 225 1.89 6.17 7.79
CA LEU A 225 3.03 6.60 8.57
C LEU A 225 4.25 5.71 8.29
N HIS A 226 5.42 6.07 8.82
CA HIS A 226 6.66 5.31 8.66
C HIS A 226 7.39 5.20 10.00
N ASP A 227 7.93 4.00 10.29
CA ASP A 227 8.84 3.78 11.42
C ASP A 227 10.31 3.69 10.96
N GLY A 228 10.56 3.12 9.78
CA GLY A 228 11.92 2.90 9.30
C GLY A 228 12.61 4.11 8.67
N ASN A 229 11.86 5.08 8.17
CA ASN A 229 12.38 6.26 7.45
C ASN A 229 11.68 7.56 7.88
N ALA A 230 11.10 7.61 9.08
CA ALA A 230 10.50 8.82 9.63
C ALA A 230 11.51 9.96 9.73
N ALA A 231 11.11 11.16 9.33
CA ALA A 231 11.91 12.37 9.56
C ALA A 231 12.13 12.59 11.05
N ARG A 232 13.27 13.20 11.40
CA ARG A 232 13.65 13.42 12.79
C ARG A 232 13.58 14.91 13.14
N ASP A 233 13.14 15.20 14.34
CA ASP A 233 13.12 16.55 14.90
C ASP A 233 14.55 17.06 15.22
N ALA A 234 14.66 18.31 15.70
CA ALA A 234 15.94 18.91 16.07
C ALA A 234 16.68 18.16 17.22
N ARG A 235 15.98 17.31 17.96
CA ARG A 235 16.54 16.48 19.05
C ARG A 235 16.89 15.08 18.53
N GLY A 236 16.66 14.78 17.25
CA GLY A 236 16.92 13.49 16.64
C GLY A 236 15.80 12.44 16.86
N ALA A 237 14.67 12.83 17.47
CA ALA A 237 13.55 11.93 17.67
C ALA A 237 12.71 11.76 16.39
N PRO A 238 12.31 10.53 16.02
CA PRO A 238 11.43 10.29 14.89
C PRO A 238 10.07 10.99 15.10
N VAL A 239 9.59 11.70 14.08
CA VAL A 239 8.34 12.47 14.14
C VAL A 239 7.11 11.62 14.48
N ILE A 240 7.15 10.33 14.17
CA ILE A 240 6.08 9.38 14.48
C ILE A 240 5.81 9.28 15.99
N TYR A 241 6.82 9.51 16.84
CA TYR A 241 6.66 9.46 18.30
C TYR A 241 5.70 10.51 18.83
N GLU A 242 5.63 11.67 18.19
CA GLU A 242 4.69 12.72 18.54
C GLU A 242 3.38 12.62 17.74
N VAL A 243 3.45 12.23 16.47
CA VAL A 243 2.28 12.15 15.58
C VAL A 243 1.35 11.02 15.97
N LEU A 244 1.89 9.81 16.24
CA LEU A 244 1.05 8.62 16.43
C LEU A 244 0.13 8.72 17.65
N PRO A 245 0.58 9.08 18.86
CA PRO A 245 -0.34 9.21 20.00
C PRO A 245 -1.44 10.25 19.75
N ARG A 246 -1.08 11.43 19.22
CA ARG A 246 -2.05 12.48 18.89
C ARG A 246 -3.05 12.03 17.80
N LEU A 247 -2.61 11.23 16.83
CA LEU A 247 -3.49 10.65 15.83
C LEU A 247 -4.48 9.66 16.46
N LEU A 248 -4.01 8.82 17.39
CA LEU A 248 -4.87 7.85 18.07
C LEU A 248 -5.89 8.55 18.99
N ASP A 249 -5.50 9.63 19.66
CA ASP A 249 -6.42 10.49 20.42
C ASP A 249 -7.49 11.11 19.52
N GLU A 250 -7.11 11.60 18.32
CA GLU A 250 -8.03 12.14 17.33
C GLU A 250 -9.01 11.06 16.79
N LEU A 251 -8.54 9.84 16.60
CA LEU A 251 -9.39 8.72 16.22
C LEU A 251 -10.41 8.43 17.33
N ALA A 252 -9.99 8.35 18.58
CA ALA A 252 -10.85 8.13 19.74
C ALA A 252 -11.89 9.24 19.90
N ALA A 253 -11.47 10.51 19.83
CA ALA A 253 -12.36 11.67 19.91
C ALA A 253 -13.43 11.70 18.82
N ARG A 254 -13.15 11.09 17.66
CA ARG A 254 -14.07 10.96 16.54
C ARG A 254 -14.80 9.61 16.53
N GLU A 255 -14.67 8.79 17.55
CA GLU A 255 -15.26 7.44 17.63
C GLU A 255 -14.87 6.58 16.40
N LEU A 256 -13.64 6.70 15.91
CA LEU A 256 -13.10 5.90 14.83
C LEU A 256 -12.21 4.79 15.40
N THR A 257 -12.44 3.56 14.99
CA THR A 257 -11.73 2.38 15.53
C THR A 257 -10.55 2.03 14.64
N PRO A 258 -9.30 2.07 15.15
CA PRO A 258 -8.13 1.61 14.42
C PRO A 258 -8.14 0.08 14.29
N VAL A 259 -8.09 -0.42 13.05
CA VAL A 259 -8.07 -1.85 12.74
C VAL A 259 -6.94 -2.21 11.78
N THR A 260 -6.54 -3.48 11.76
CA THR A 260 -5.63 -3.96 10.73
C THR A 260 -6.35 -4.14 9.39
N LEU A 261 -5.63 -4.06 8.26
CA LEU A 261 -6.19 -4.36 6.94
C LEU A 261 -6.78 -5.78 6.87
N ASN A 262 -6.17 -6.74 7.57
CA ASN A 262 -6.69 -8.11 7.65
C ASN A 262 -8.00 -8.22 8.44
N ALA A 263 -8.16 -7.45 9.50
CA ALA A 263 -9.44 -7.38 10.21
C ALA A 263 -10.54 -6.82 9.30
N ALA A 264 -10.26 -5.73 8.58
CA ALA A 264 -11.19 -5.15 7.62
C ALA A 264 -11.53 -6.10 6.45
N LEU A 265 -10.56 -6.92 6.01
CA LEU A 265 -10.81 -7.94 4.98
C LEU A 265 -11.77 -9.02 5.49
N ARG A 266 -11.63 -9.48 6.74
CA ARG A 266 -12.53 -10.47 7.36
C ARG A 266 -13.94 -9.92 7.55
N SER A 267 -14.09 -8.68 8.03
CA SER A 267 -15.41 -8.03 8.15
C SER A 267 -16.14 -7.97 6.81
N SER A 268 -15.44 -7.66 5.73
CA SER A 268 -15.99 -7.67 4.38
C SER A 268 -16.47 -9.05 3.91
N ALA A 269 -15.71 -10.11 4.18
CA ALA A 269 -16.08 -11.47 3.83
C ALA A 269 -17.33 -11.91 4.60
N ASN A 270 -17.39 -11.65 5.89
CA ASN A 270 -18.54 -11.96 6.74
C ASN A 270 -19.81 -11.19 6.33
N ALA A 271 -19.69 -9.92 5.94
CA ALA A 271 -20.81 -9.14 5.43
C ALA A 271 -21.38 -9.72 4.13
N SER A 272 -20.51 -10.18 3.22
CA SER A 272 -20.92 -10.82 1.96
C SER A 272 -21.67 -12.14 2.16
N MET A 273 -21.37 -12.90 3.24
CA MET A 273 -22.05 -14.15 3.58
C MET A 273 -23.41 -13.92 4.26
N ARG A 274 -23.66 -12.74 4.84
CA ARG A 274 -24.90 -12.41 5.56
C ARG A 274 -25.95 -11.73 4.68
N SER A 275 -25.60 -11.28 3.46
CA SER A 275 -26.56 -10.71 2.51
C SER A 275 -27.23 -11.84 1.75
N PRO A 276 -28.54 -12.15 2.01
CA PRO A 276 -29.27 -13.11 1.21
C PRO A 276 -29.43 -12.56 -0.21
N SER A 277 -29.20 -13.43 -1.20
CA SER A 277 -29.47 -13.20 -2.62
C SER A 277 -30.93 -13.03 -2.92
#